data_101e56393677deaf772fb0f1c34d35b2
#
_entry.id   101e56393677deaf772fb0f1c34d35b2
#
_cell.length_a   1.000
_cell.length_b   1.000
_cell.length_c   1.000
_cell.angle_alpha   90.00
_cell.angle_beta   90.00
_cell.angle_gamma   90.00
#
_symmetry.space_group_name_H-M   'P 1'
#
loop_
_entity.id
_entity.type
_entity.pdbx_description
1 polymer ?
#
loop_
_entity_poly.entity_id
_entity_poly.type
_entity_poly.pdbx_seq_one_letter_code
_entity_poly.pdbx_strand_id
1 'polypeptide(L)'
;WLQSSIQKLTGKPSREVVYGEKLTVGRFHMKVISPLGEVTGNENTDSIEMVAFYHDDAGNSLTSLFTGDAEEDRTGEALQRGDVGDIDFLKVGHHGSARSITPEQVQKLKPEVSVASAGRNNTFGHPKPQCVATLENGGSIFYCTKDFGDVTVEPGSKGPRVRTQHKNS
;
A
#
# COMPACT_ATOMS: atom_id res chain seq x y z
N TRP A 1 -7.90 -7.95 22.02
CA TRP A 1 -6.60 -7.69 22.62
C TRP A 1 -5.99 -6.36 22.13
N LEU A 2 -5.85 -6.12 20.82
CA LEU A 2 -5.27 -4.89 20.28
C LEU A 2 -6.05 -3.63 20.70
N GLN A 3 -7.37 -3.64 20.54
CA GLN A 3 -8.24 -2.53 20.95
C GLN A 3 -8.09 -2.17 22.43
N SER A 4 -8.07 -3.18 23.28
CA SER A 4 -7.89 -2.97 24.73
C SER A 4 -6.50 -2.40 25.07
N SER A 5 -5.47 -2.81 24.33
CA SER A 5 -4.11 -2.28 24.51
C SER A 5 -4.02 -0.82 24.03
N ILE A 6 -4.60 -0.48 22.90
CA ILE A 6 -4.67 0.90 22.40
C ILE A 6 -5.38 1.79 23.41
N GLN A 7 -6.54 1.37 23.92
CA GLN A 7 -7.29 2.13 24.91
C GLN A 7 -6.50 2.37 26.19
N LYS A 8 -5.77 1.35 26.67
CA LYS A 8 -4.91 1.47 27.87
C LYS A 8 -3.75 2.46 27.65
N LEU A 9 -3.15 2.45 26.46
CA LEU A 9 -1.98 3.30 26.15
C LEU A 9 -2.38 4.74 25.85
N THR A 10 -3.49 4.95 25.17
CA THR A 10 -3.89 6.27 24.65
C THR A 10 -4.99 6.94 25.45
N GLY A 11 -5.67 6.21 26.35
CA GLY A 11 -6.88 6.65 27.05
C GLY A 11 -8.11 6.79 26.13
N LYS A 12 -8.00 6.41 24.86
CA LYS A 12 -9.05 6.53 23.86
C LYS A 12 -9.39 5.16 23.27
N PRO A 13 -10.67 4.84 23.03
CA PRO A 13 -11.04 3.63 22.30
C PRO A 13 -10.56 3.74 20.85
N SER A 14 -10.21 2.60 20.25
CA SER A 14 -10.10 2.51 18.80
C SER A 14 -11.48 2.74 18.17
N ARG A 15 -11.51 3.31 16.99
CA ARG A 15 -12.74 3.45 16.21
C ARG A 15 -12.56 2.81 14.84
N GLU A 16 -13.64 2.41 14.26
CA GLU A 16 -13.67 1.95 12.88
C GLU A 16 -13.50 3.15 11.93
N VAL A 17 -12.82 2.93 10.83
CA VAL A 17 -12.78 3.87 9.72
C VAL A 17 -13.79 3.46 8.67
N VAL A 18 -14.35 4.43 7.96
CA VAL A 18 -15.36 4.19 6.95
C VAL A 18 -14.91 4.72 5.59
N TYR A 19 -15.47 4.15 4.54
CA TYR A 19 -15.25 4.61 3.16
C TYR A 19 -15.45 6.12 3.02
N GLY A 20 -14.53 6.76 2.33
CA GLY A 20 -14.53 8.20 2.08
C GLY A 20 -13.99 9.03 3.24
N GLU A 21 -13.70 8.41 4.38
CA GLU A 21 -13.13 9.13 5.52
C GLU A 21 -11.77 9.70 5.17
N LYS A 22 -11.57 10.97 5.57
CA LYS A 22 -10.30 11.68 5.39
C LYS A 22 -9.58 11.79 6.72
N LEU A 23 -8.31 11.43 6.72
CA LEU A 23 -7.42 11.49 7.87
C LEU A 23 -6.27 12.43 7.56
N THR A 24 -5.88 13.25 8.54
CA THR A 24 -4.68 14.09 8.42
C THR A 24 -3.77 13.83 9.61
N VAL A 25 -2.53 13.46 9.33
CA VAL A 25 -1.48 13.23 10.32
C VAL A 25 -0.23 13.97 9.89
N GLY A 26 0.04 15.12 10.51
CA GLY A 26 1.09 16.02 10.07
C GLY A 26 0.86 16.45 8.62
N ARG A 27 1.78 16.09 7.74
CA ARG A 27 1.73 16.40 6.29
C ARG A 27 1.10 15.30 5.44
N PHE A 28 0.67 14.21 6.06
CA PHE A 28 -0.04 13.15 5.36
C PHE A 28 -1.53 13.46 5.33
N HIS A 29 -2.10 13.46 4.13
CA HIS A 29 -3.52 13.55 3.88
C HIS A 29 -3.97 12.23 3.26
N MET A 30 -4.81 11.49 3.95
CA MET A 30 -5.23 10.14 3.54
C MET A 30 -6.74 10.09 3.32
N LYS A 31 -7.16 9.29 2.35
CA LYS A 31 -8.57 8.96 2.11
C LYS A 31 -8.73 7.44 2.16
N VAL A 32 -9.68 6.97 2.96
CA VAL A 32 -10.08 5.55 2.99
C VAL A 32 -10.91 5.26 1.74
N ILE A 33 -10.54 4.25 0.97
CA ILE A 33 -11.22 3.87 -0.28
C ILE A 33 -11.76 2.42 -0.27
N SER A 34 -11.46 1.66 0.78
CA SER A 34 -12.00 0.32 1.06
C SER A 34 -11.94 0.05 2.58
N PRO A 35 -12.86 -0.75 3.15
CA PRO A 35 -14.05 -1.33 2.54
C PRO A 35 -15.18 -0.30 2.34
N LEU A 36 -16.12 -0.61 1.42
CA LEU A 36 -17.25 0.28 1.09
C LEU A 36 -18.40 0.24 2.12
N GLY A 37 -18.52 -0.84 2.84
CA GLY A 37 -19.66 -1.10 3.73
C GLY A 37 -19.26 -1.94 4.92
N GLU A 38 -20.21 -2.71 5.42
CA GLU A 38 -20.00 -3.58 6.58
C GLU A 38 -18.92 -4.62 6.31
N VAL A 39 -18.11 -4.90 7.33
CA VAL A 39 -17.10 -5.95 7.29
C VAL A 39 -17.77 -7.33 7.17
N THR A 40 -17.22 -8.17 6.31
CA THR A 40 -17.78 -9.50 5.99
C THR A 40 -17.23 -10.60 6.89
N GLY A 41 -16.15 -10.32 7.61
CA GLY A 41 -15.35 -11.29 8.38
C GLY A 41 -14.29 -11.99 7.53
N ASN A 42 -14.14 -11.62 6.27
CA ASN A 42 -13.03 -12.05 5.42
C ASN A 42 -11.90 -11.03 5.48
N GLU A 43 -10.79 -11.39 6.10
CA GLU A 43 -9.68 -10.48 6.39
C GLU A 43 -9.13 -9.76 5.13
N ASN A 44 -9.03 -10.46 4.01
CA ASN A 44 -8.52 -9.86 2.77
C ASN A 44 -9.54 -8.91 2.15
N THR A 45 -10.81 -9.33 2.11
CA THR A 45 -11.92 -8.53 1.55
C THR A 45 -12.18 -7.28 2.39
N ASP A 46 -12.01 -7.38 3.71
CA ASP A 46 -12.26 -6.31 4.67
C ASP A 46 -11.01 -5.42 4.91
N SER A 47 -9.94 -5.63 4.15
CA SER A 47 -8.72 -4.83 4.23
C SER A 47 -8.99 -3.36 3.97
N ILE A 48 -8.38 -2.52 4.79
CA ILE A 48 -8.42 -1.07 4.60
C ILE A 48 -7.47 -0.70 3.47
N GLU A 49 -8.01 -0.14 2.39
CA GLU A 49 -7.22 0.52 1.37
C GLU A 49 -7.29 2.04 1.56
N MET A 50 -6.15 2.70 1.39
CA MET A 50 -6.03 4.16 1.54
C MET A 50 -5.16 4.75 0.45
N VAL A 51 -5.60 5.88 -0.10
CA VAL A 51 -4.74 6.79 -0.87
C VAL A 51 -4.18 7.84 0.07
N ALA A 52 -2.88 8.02 0.06
CA ALA A 52 -2.19 9.00 0.87
C ALA A 52 -1.42 9.99 0.01
N PHE A 53 -1.52 11.27 0.35
CA PHE A 53 -0.77 12.37 -0.23
C PHE A 53 0.17 12.94 0.82
N TYR A 54 1.41 13.16 0.42
CA TYR A 54 2.42 13.78 1.26
C TYR A 54 3.15 14.88 0.48
N HIS A 55 3.46 16.00 1.15
CA HIS A 55 4.29 17.07 0.61
C HIS A 55 5.45 17.35 1.55
N ASP A 56 6.66 17.46 1.01
CA ASP A 56 7.84 17.89 1.77
C ASP A 56 7.97 19.42 1.83
N ASP A 57 8.97 19.92 2.55
CA ASP A 57 9.25 21.36 2.67
C ASP A 57 9.73 22.00 1.36
N ALA A 58 10.26 21.20 0.44
CA ALA A 58 10.75 21.65 -0.86
C ALA A 58 9.62 21.69 -1.92
N GLY A 59 8.39 21.31 -1.55
CA GLY A 59 7.23 21.26 -2.44
C GLY A 59 7.16 20.01 -3.33
N ASN A 60 8.01 18.99 -3.08
CA ASN A 60 7.85 17.71 -3.75
C ASN A 60 6.68 16.94 -3.13
N SER A 61 5.98 16.16 -3.94
CA SER A 61 4.83 15.36 -3.51
C SER A 61 5.05 13.87 -3.71
N LEU A 62 4.29 13.07 -2.97
CA LEU A 62 4.23 11.62 -3.09
C LEU A 62 2.78 11.17 -2.94
N THR A 63 2.24 10.58 -4.00
CA THR A 63 0.93 9.92 -4.00
C THR A 63 1.14 8.43 -3.79
N SER A 64 0.53 7.88 -2.76
CA SER A 64 0.75 6.50 -2.35
C SER A 64 -0.57 5.74 -2.25
N LEU A 65 -0.58 4.46 -2.64
CA LEU A 65 -1.68 3.54 -2.39
C LEU A 65 -1.23 2.46 -1.41
N PHE A 66 -1.97 2.33 -0.32
CA PHE A 66 -1.84 1.27 0.67
C PHE A 66 -3.04 0.35 0.55
N THR A 67 -2.81 -0.93 0.30
CA THR A 67 -3.87 -1.90 -0.01
C THR A 67 -4.10 -2.95 1.08
N GLY A 68 -3.36 -2.89 2.20
CA GLY A 68 -3.47 -3.93 3.24
C GLY A 68 -3.22 -5.32 2.68
N ASP A 69 -4.10 -6.25 2.95
CA ASP A 69 -4.11 -7.60 2.37
C ASP A 69 -5.21 -7.77 1.30
N ALA A 70 -5.73 -6.63 0.78
CA ALA A 70 -6.66 -6.63 -0.34
C ALA A 70 -6.04 -7.31 -1.57
N GLU A 71 -6.89 -8.01 -2.31
CA GLU A 71 -6.55 -8.64 -3.58
C GLU A 71 -7.03 -7.78 -4.76
N GLU A 72 -6.75 -8.25 -5.97
CA GLU A 72 -7.00 -7.54 -7.22
C GLU A 72 -8.45 -7.05 -7.41
N ASP A 73 -9.44 -7.77 -6.87
CA ASP A 73 -10.85 -7.41 -6.96
C ASP A 73 -11.13 -6.07 -6.25
N ARG A 74 -10.61 -5.85 -5.06
CA ARG A 74 -10.84 -4.62 -4.27
C ARG A 74 -10.17 -3.41 -4.89
N THR A 75 -8.89 -3.54 -5.25
CA THR A 75 -8.18 -2.48 -5.98
C THR A 75 -8.84 -2.20 -7.33
N GLY A 76 -9.35 -3.23 -8.01
CA GLY A 76 -10.13 -3.09 -9.26
C GLY A 76 -11.41 -2.29 -9.08
N GLU A 77 -12.18 -2.55 -8.02
CA GLU A 77 -13.37 -1.78 -7.67
C GLU A 77 -13.04 -0.31 -7.38
N ALA A 78 -11.97 -0.03 -6.63
CA ALA A 78 -11.52 1.32 -6.32
C ALA A 78 -11.15 2.10 -7.59
N LEU A 79 -10.46 1.46 -8.53
CA LEU A 79 -10.13 2.02 -9.84
C LEU A 79 -11.37 2.29 -10.69
N GLN A 80 -12.35 1.39 -10.70
CA GLN A 80 -13.62 1.57 -11.44
C GLN A 80 -14.44 2.74 -10.91
N ARG A 81 -14.43 2.98 -9.60
CA ARG A 81 -15.09 4.13 -8.96
C ARG A 81 -14.35 5.44 -9.17
N GLY A 82 -13.09 5.42 -9.62
CA GLY A 82 -12.25 6.59 -9.71
C GLY A 82 -11.74 7.09 -8.35
N ASP A 83 -11.69 6.23 -7.36
CA ASP A 83 -11.16 6.57 -6.02
C ASP A 83 -9.65 6.74 -6.00
N VAL A 84 -8.98 6.08 -6.92
CA VAL A 84 -7.53 6.13 -7.14
C VAL A 84 -7.24 6.13 -8.64
N GLY A 85 -6.13 6.74 -9.03
CA GLY A 85 -5.61 6.75 -10.41
C GLY A 85 -4.10 6.58 -10.38
N ASP A 86 -3.38 7.41 -11.13
CA ASP A 86 -1.92 7.44 -11.20
C ASP A 86 -1.30 7.70 -9.82
N ILE A 87 -0.30 6.90 -9.43
CA ILE A 87 0.37 6.97 -8.12
C ILE A 87 1.89 6.85 -8.26
N ASP A 88 2.64 7.44 -7.34
CA ASP A 88 4.09 7.32 -7.30
C ASP A 88 4.52 6.03 -6.59
N PHE A 89 3.79 5.63 -5.53
CA PHE A 89 4.16 4.53 -4.66
C PHE A 89 3.00 3.57 -4.40
N LEU A 90 3.25 2.26 -4.57
CA LEU A 90 2.34 1.18 -4.22
C LEU A 90 2.90 0.35 -3.06
N LYS A 91 2.21 0.32 -1.92
CA LYS A 91 2.37 -0.75 -0.95
C LYS A 91 1.57 -1.96 -1.44
N VAL A 92 2.28 -2.94 -1.97
CA VAL A 92 1.67 -4.12 -2.61
C VAL A 92 0.82 -4.90 -1.62
N GLY A 93 -0.39 -5.23 -2.02
CA GLY A 93 -1.37 -5.96 -1.22
C GLY A 93 -0.93 -7.39 -0.93
N HIS A 94 -1.49 -7.97 0.12
CA HIS A 94 -1.35 -9.37 0.51
C HIS A 94 0.09 -9.89 0.37
N HIS A 95 1.05 -9.09 0.82
CA HIS A 95 2.50 -9.37 0.80
C HIS A 95 3.08 -9.74 -0.57
N GLY A 96 2.40 -9.41 -1.65
CA GLY A 96 2.76 -9.80 -3.01
C GLY A 96 2.27 -11.21 -3.37
N SER A 97 1.06 -11.57 -2.97
CA SER A 97 0.40 -12.81 -3.43
C SER A 97 0.21 -12.78 -4.95
N ALA A 98 -0.09 -13.93 -5.55
CA ALA A 98 -0.34 -14.01 -6.99
C ALA A 98 -1.57 -13.21 -7.44
N ARG A 99 -2.47 -12.90 -6.49
CA ARG A 99 -3.71 -12.14 -6.71
C ARG A 99 -3.65 -10.70 -6.19
N SER A 100 -2.47 -10.20 -5.88
CA SER A 100 -2.32 -8.83 -5.33
C SER A 100 -2.69 -7.74 -6.31
N ILE A 101 -2.42 -7.95 -7.61
CA ILE A 101 -2.62 -6.93 -8.65
C ILE A 101 -2.60 -7.55 -10.05
N THR A 102 -3.39 -6.99 -10.98
CA THR A 102 -3.39 -7.39 -12.39
C THR A 102 -2.56 -6.45 -13.26
N PRO A 103 -2.14 -6.89 -14.47
CA PRO A 103 -1.45 -6.01 -15.43
C PRO A 103 -2.26 -4.76 -15.79
N GLU A 104 -3.57 -4.87 -15.95
CA GLU A 104 -4.46 -3.75 -16.27
C GLU A 104 -4.51 -2.73 -15.13
N GLN A 105 -4.46 -3.20 -13.88
CA GLN A 105 -4.41 -2.31 -12.71
C GLN A 105 -3.08 -1.57 -12.64
N VAL A 106 -1.96 -2.26 -12.89
CA VAL A 106 -0.63 -1.61 -12.95
C VAL A 106 -0.60 -0.55 -14.05
N GLN A 107 -1.18 -0.81 -15.23
CA GLN A 107 -1.26 0.18 -16.31
C GLN A 107 -2.08 1.42 -15.94
N LYS A 108 -3.10 1.29 -15.09
CA LYS A 108 -3.91 2.41 -14.62
C LYS A 108 -3.25 3.17 -13.47
N LEU A 109 -2.66 2.45 -12.53
CA LEU A 109 -2.00 3.00 -11.34
C LEU A 109 -0.62 3.58 -11.67
N LYS A 110 0.10 2.99 -12.60
CA LYS A 110 1.47 3.34 -13.02
C LYS A 110 2.44 3.61 -11.87
N PRO A 111 2.51 2.76 -10.86
CA PRO A 111 3.38 3.01 -9.72
C PRO A 111 4.84 3.06 -10.16
N GLU A 112 5.55 4.16 -9.84
CA GLU A 112 6.98 4.24 -10.11
C GLU A 112 7.77 3.28 -9.20
N VAL A 113 7.32 3.16 -7.94
CA VAL A 113 7.92 2.27 -6.93
C VAL A 113 6.85 1.39 -6.31
N SER A 114 7.14 0.11 -6.18
CA SER A 114 6.29 -0.87 -5.50
C SER A 114 7.06 -1.60 -4.40
N VAL A 115 6.45 -1.72 -3.21
CA VAL A 115 7.08 -2.40 -2.07
C VAL A 115 6.16 -3.48 -1.51
N ALA A 116 6.65 -4.72 -1.47
CA ALA A 116 6.03 -5.80 -0.72
C ALA A 116 6.72 -6.00 0.64
N SER A 117 5.95 -6.12 1.71
CA SER A 117 6.48 -6.52 3.02
C SER A 117 6.36 -8.04 3.18
N ALA A 118 7.48 -8.74 3.28
CA ALA A 118 7.50 -10.18 3.51
C ALA A 118 8.71 -10.55 4.39
N GLY A 119 8.54 -11.55 5.24
CA GLY A 119 9.65 -12.08 6.03
C GLY A 119 10.57 -12.98 5.20
N ARG A 120 11.87 -13.05 5.55
CA ARG A 120 12.85 -13.93 4.86
C ARG A 120 12.43 -15.39 4.85
N ASN A 121 11.85 -15.86 5.93
CA ASN A 121 11.45 -17.25 6.12
C ASN A 121 9.93 -17.42 6.08
N ASN A 122 9.20 -16.60 5.29
CA ASN A 122 7.76 -16.75 5.20
C ASN A 122 7.37 -18.07 4.51
N THR A 123 6.48 -18.82 5.13
CA THR A 123 6.02 -20.13 4.66
C THR A 123 5.12 -20.06 3.44
N PHE A 124 4.54 -18.88 3.15
CA PHE A 124 3.66 -18.66 2.00
C PHE A 124 4.44 -18.47 0.70
N GLY A 125 5.76 -18.25 0.78
CA GLY A 125 6.61 -18.00 -0.38
C GLY A 125 6.29 -16.68 -1.09
N HIS A 126 5.89 -15.65 -0.32
CA HIS A 126 5.69 -14.29 -0.83
C HIS A 126 6.99 -13.49 -0.90
N PRO A 127 7.11 -12.52 -1.83
CA PRO A 127 6.20 -12.25 -2.94
C PRO A 127 6.23 -13.37 -3.99
N LYS A 128 5.10 -13.60 -4.67
CA LYS A 128 5.03 -14.58 -5.77
C LYS A 128 5.71 -14.01 -7.01
N PRO A 129 6.44 -14.84 -7.79
CA PRO A 129 7.11 -14.37 -9.01
C PRO A 129 6.17 -13.69 -10.01
N GLN A 130 4.90 -14.15 -10.10
CA GLN A 130 3.90 -13.52 -10.96
C GLN A 130 3.60 -12.08 -10.56
N CYS A 131 3.44 -11.80 -9.25
CA CYS A 131 3.21 -10.45 -8.76
C CYS A 131 4.38 -9.53 -9.07
N VAL A 132 5.61 -9.99 -8.82
CA VAL A 132 6.84 -9.25 -9.13
C VAL A 132 6.92 -8.94 -10.61
N ALA A 133 6.77 -9.96 -11.46
CA ALA A 133 6.81 -9.80 -12.92
C ALA A 133 5.72 -8.84 -13.44
N THR A 134 4.51 -8.89 -12.86
CA THR A 134 3.42 -7.98 -13.23
C THR A 134 3.79 -6.52 -12.98
N LEU A 135 4.38 -6.23 -11.82
CA LEU A 135 4.79 -4.88 -11.44
C LEU A 135 5.97 -4.38 -12.29
N GLU A 136 7.02 -5.20 -12.44
CA GLU A 136 8.21 -4.84 -13.21
C GLU A 136 7.91 -4.68 -14.71
N ASN A 137 7.10 -5.56 -15.30
CA ASN A 137 6.65 -5.43 -16.68
C ASN A 137 5.77 -4.19 -16.91
N GLY A 138 5.08 -3.72 -15.87
CA GLY A 138 4.35 -2.46 -15.88
C GLY A 138 5.21 -1.22 -15.67
N GLY A 139 6.53 -1.37 -15.50
CA GLY A 139 7.49 -0.28 -15.36
C GLY A 139 7.79 0.15 -13.93
N SER A 140 7.23 -0.53 -12.91
CA SER A 140 7.50 -0.24 -11.51
C SER A 140 8.84 -0.81 -11.05
N ILE A 141 9.60 -0.05 -10.26
CA ILE A 141 10.78 -0.56 -9.56
C ILE A 141 10.29 -1.28 -8.30
N PHE A 142 10.54 -2.59 -8.24
CA PHE A 142 10.03 -3.44 -7.16
C PHE A 142 11.07 -3.66 -6.05
N TYR A 143 10.62 -3.55 -4.80
CA TYR A 143 11.39 -3.86 -3.59
C TYR A 143 10.63 -4.84 -2.70
N CYS A 144 11.37 -5.71 -1.99
CA CYS A 144 10.80 -6.55 -0.94
C CYS A 144 11.60 -6.45 0.35
N THR A 145 10.93 -6.28 1.48
CA THR A 145 11.61 -6.15 2.78
C THR A 145 12.43 -7.37 3.17
N LYS A 146 12.12 -8.57 2.65
CA LYS A 146 12.94 -9.78 2.90
C LYS A 146 14.35 -9.66 2.34
N ASP A 147 14.53 -8.90 1.25
CA ASP A 147 15.79 -8.78 0.51
C ASP A 147 16.52 -7.48 0.89
N PHE A 148 15.75 -6.39 1.09
CA PHE A 148 16.28 -5.04 1.29
C PHE A 148 16.25 -4.54 2.74
N GLY A 149 15.59 -5.28 3.66
CA GLY A 149 15.35 -4.80 5.02
C GLY A 149 14.34 -3.65 5.04
N ASP A 150 14.63 -2.60 5.79
CA ASP A 150 13.78 -1.40 5.78
C ASP A 150 13.85 -0.70 4.42
N VAL A 151 12.68 -0.35 3.89
CA VAL A 151 12.54 0.39 2.62
C VAL A 151 11.82 1.70 2.93
N THR A 152 12.50 2.81 2.70
CA THR A 152 11.96 4.16 2.84
C THR A 152 11.71 4.76 1.46
N VAL A 153 10.50 5.26 1.22
CA VAL A 153 10.14 5.97 0.00
C VAL A 153 9.84 7.42 0.35
N GLU A 154 10.52 8.34 -0.30
CA GLU A 154 10.40 9.78 -0.06
C GLU A 154 10.07 10.52 -1.36
N PRO A 155 9.36 11.65 -1.31
CA PRO A 155 9.19 12.49 -2.49
C PRO A 155 10.54 13.02 -2.98
N GLY A 156 10.65 13.23 -4.29
CA GLY A 156 11.81 13.85 -4.91
C GLY A 156 11.40 14.70 -6.09
N SER A 157 12.29 15.58 -6.55
CA SER A 157 12.02 16.52 -7.65
C SER A 157 11.86 15.86 -9.03
N LYS A 158 12.19 14.58 -9.15
CA LYS A 158 12.11 13.78 -10.39
C LYS A 158 11.45 12.43 -10.17
N GLY A 159 10.49 12.35 -9.25
CA GLY A 159 9.85 11.12 -8.81
C GLY A 159 10.34 10.63 -7.44
N PRO A 160 9.80 9.52 -6.94
CA PRO A 160 10.11 9.00 -5.61
C PRO A 160 11.58 8.59 -5.47
N ARG A 161 12.15 8.86 -4.30
CA ARG A 161 13.49 8.41 -3.91
C ARG A 161 13.39 7.25 -2.95
N VAL A 162 14.16 6.20 -3.17
CA VAL A 162 14.17 5.01 -2.34
C VAL A 162 15.50 4.88 -1.59
N ARG A 163 15.40 4.61 -0.30
CA ARG A 163 16.53 4.18 0.54
C ARG A 163 16.22 2.82 1.14
N THR A 164 17.19 1.94 1.16
CA THR A 164 17.07 0.58 1.70
C THR A 164 18.13 0.34 2.77
N GLN A 165 17.79 -0.50 3.76
CA GLN A 165 18.73 -0.89 4.81
C GLN A 165 19.88 -1.74 4.25
N HIS A 166 19.58 -2.63 3.30
CA HIS A 166 20.56 -3.47 2.63
C HIS A 166 20.64 -3.08 1.16
N LYS A 167 21.86 -3.09 0.59
CA LYS A 167 22.04 -2.98 -0.87
C LYS A 167 21.77 -4.35 -1.48
N ASN A 168 21.28 -4.38 -2.71
CA ASN A 168 21.26 -5.61 -3.51
C ASN A 168 22.72 -6.08 -3.66
N SER A 169 22.99 -7.31 -3.24
CA SER A 169 24.28 -7.98 -3.44
C SER A 169 24.39 -8.51 -4.86
#